data_c8682900e0f81f14763c7a9ca6588952
#
_entry.id   c8682900e0f81f14763c7a9ca6588952
#
_cell.length_a   1.000
_cell.length_b   1.000
_cell.length_c   1.000
_cell.angle_alpha   90.00
_cell.angle_beta   90.00
_cell.angle_gamma   90.00
#
_symmetry.space_group_name_H-M   'P 1'
#
loop_
_entity.id
_entity.type
_entity.pdbx_description
1 polymer ?
#
loop_
_entity_poly.entity_id
_entity_poly.type
_entity_poly.pdbx_seq_one_letter_code
_entity_poly.pdbx_strand_id
1 'polypeptide(L)'
;MINYLVFCSLIRTFVPKETKFIKIMSTTLIIIIVLAVIVIGYFISTQRSLVNLDELCKNALSQIEVQLNSRWDAVLALAKTAAQYAKHESETIIQTVQARGGNSGATPNTPAAINEQADLLTQMTGRLNVVFERYPELKASDLYKEAQEGMKQYEENVRMSRMVYNDTATKMNRMVRQWPSSIVASILHFDQKDYLKVDNEEKKNYHNLDEAFKK
;
A
#
# COMPACT_ATOMS: atom_id res chain seq x y z
N MET A 1 -9.80 24.40 -86.53
CA MET A 1 -9.17 24.99 -85.32
C MET A 1 -10.04 24.96 -84.11
N ILE A 2 -11.23 24.38 -84.10
CA ILE A 2 -12.22 24.33 -82.96
C ILE A 2 -12.07 23.07 -82.16
N ASN A 3 -11.53 21.97 -82.73
CA ASN A 3 -11.49 20.66 -81.99
C ASN A 3 -10.37 20.52 -80.92
N TYR A 4 -9.35 21.36 -80.95
CA TYR A 4 -8.26 21.27 -79.94
C TYR A 4 -8.61 21.93 -78.65
N LEU A 5 -9.46 22.96 -78.62
CA LEU A 5 -9.90 23.61 -77.36
C LEU A 5 -10.89 22.82 -76.61
N VAL A 6 -11.78 22.05 -77.28
CA VAL A 6 -12.75 21.16 -76.61
C VAL A 6 -12.05 19.95 -75.98
N PHE A 7 -11.04 19.37 -76.67
CA PHE A 7 -10.25 18.26 -76.18
C PHE A 7 -9.38 18.65 -74.97
N CYS A 8 -8.85 19.87 -74.93
CA CYS A 8 -8.05 20.39 -73.82
C CYS A 8 -8.91 20.72 -72.61
N SER A 9 -10.18 21.11 -72.78
CA SER A 9 -11.12 21.33 -71.66
C SER A 9 -11.62 20.03 -71.08
N LEU A 10 -11.80 18.96 -71.87
CA LEU A 10 -12.21 17.62 -71.36
C LEU A 10 -11.11 16.92 -70.59
N ILE A 11 -9.84 17.09 -70.96
CA ILE A 11 -8.70 16.54 -70.20
C ILE A 11 -8.52 17.26 -68.85
N ARG A 12 -8.86 18.55 -68.78
CA ARG A 12 -8.71 19.34 -67.56
C ARG A 12 -9.76 19.00 -66.47
N THR A 13 -10.89 18.42 -66.86
CA THR A 13 -11.98 18.01 -65.93
C THR A 13 -11.84 16.60 -65.42
N PHE A 14 -10.96 15.75 -66.03
CA PHE A 14 -10.91 14.33 -65.68
C PHE A 14 -9.76 13.94 -64.74
N VAL A 15 -8.83 14.83 -64.39
CA VAL A 15 -7.60 14.49 -63.65
C VAL A 15 -7.47 15.04 -62.22
N PRO A 16 -8.43 15.53 -61.47
CA PRO A 16 -8.14 15.86 -60.08
C PRO A 16 -8.95 15.13 -59.01
N LYS A 17 -9.82 14.20 -59.36
CA LYS A 17 -10.66 13.55 -58.31
C LYS A 17 -9.94 12.42 -57.60
N GLU A 18 -9.14 11.66 -58.33
CA GLU A 18 -8.36 10.51 -57.83
C GLU A 18 -7.26 10.94 -56.87
N THR A 19 -6.51 11.98 -57.20
CA THR A 19 -5.37 12.45 -56.39
C THR A 19 -5.82 13.08 -55.06
N LYS A 20 -6.98 13.74 -55.02
CA LYS A 20 -7.56 14.27 -53.79
C LYS A 20 -8.07 13.13 -52.87
N PHE A 21 -8.67 12.11 -53.45
CA PHE A 21 -9.16 10.94 -52.68
C PHE A 21 -8.00 10.15 -52.08
N ILE A 22 -6.92 9.93 -52.82
CA ILE A 22 -5.71 9.26 -52.32
C ILE A 22 -5.02 10.10 -51.22
N LYS A 23 -4.93 11.42 -51.35
CA LYS A 23 -4.41 12.31 -50.32
C LYS A 23 -5.24 12.29 -49.04
N ILE A 24 -6.56 12.31 -49.14
CA ILE A 24 -7.49 12.25 -48.00
C ILE A 24 -7.37 10.89 -47.30
N MET A 25 -7.30 9.79 -48.05
CA MET A 25 -7.07 8.44 -47.48
C MET A 25 -5.70 8.34 -46.77
N SER A 26 -4.67 8.91 -47.34
CA SER A 26 -3.33 8.96 -46.76
C SER A 26 -3.29 9.77 -45.45
N THR A 27 -3.94 10.93 -45.39
CA THR A 27 -3.99 11.79 -44.20
C THR A 27 -4.82 11.15 -43.07
N THR A 28 -5.97 10.51 -43.38
CA THR A 28 -6.75 9.81 -42.38
C THR A 28 -6.00 8.61 -41.79
N LEU A 29 -5.26 7.87 -42.60
CA LEU A 29 -4.44 6.75 -42.14
C LEU A 29 -3.31 7.23 -41.20
N ILE A 30 -2.66 8.34 -41.51
CA ILE A 30 -1.63 8.93 -40.62
C ILE A 30 -2.24 9.35 -39.30
N ILE A 31 -3.41 9.99 -39.30
CA ILE A 31 -4.12 10.38 -38.05
C ILE A 31 -4.44 9.15 -37.19
N ILE A 32 -4.93 8.07 -37.80
CA ILE A 32 -5.23 6.82 -37.10
C ILE A 32 -3.97 6.22 -36.46
N ILE A 33 -2.85 6.20 -37.20
CA ILE A 33 -1.57 5.69 -36.69
C ILE A 33 -1.10 6.53 -35.49
N VAL A 34 -1.16 7.85 -35.60
CA VAL A 34 -0.77 8.75 -34.50
C VAL A 34 -1.62 8.53 -33.27
N LEU A 35 -2.94 8.42 -33.41
CA LEU A 35 -3.84 8.11 -32.32
C LEU A 35 -3.52 6.76 -31.69
N ALA A 36 -3.26 5.74 -32.48
CA ALA A 36 -2.89 4.41 -31.99
C ALA A 36 -1.59 4.46 -31.16
N VAL A 37 -0.57 5.19 -31.63
CA VAL A 37 0.69 5.38 -30.89
C VAL A 37 0.45 6.08 -29.55
N ILE A 38 -0.40 7.12 -29.51
CA ILE A 38 -0.76 7.82 -28.25
C ILE A 38 -1.46 6.86 -27.29
N VAL A 39 -2.42 6.07 -27.74
CA VAL A 39 -3.15 5.10 -26.91
C VAL A 39 -2.21 4.03 -26.36
N ILE A 40 -1.32 3.49 -27.18
CA ILE A 40 -0.32 2.49 -26.75
C ILE A 40 0.64 3.12 -25.73
N GLY A 41 1.13 4.32 -25.97
CA GLY A 41 1.99 5.04 -25.02
C GLY A 41 1.32 5.29 -23.68
N TYR A 42 0.05 5.69 -23.70
CA TYR A 42 -0.76 5.85 -22.50
C TYR A 42 -0.94 4.52 -21.75
N PHE A 43 -1.23 3.42 -22.45
CA PHE A 43 -1.38 2.09 -21.88
C PHE A 43 -0.11 1.64 -21.15
N ILE A 44 1.05 1.75 -21.82
CA ILE A 44 2.35 1.36 -21.24
C ILE A 44 2.68 2.23 -20.01
N SER A 45 2.44 3.54 -20.08
CA SER A 45 2.68 4.45 -18.96
C SER A 45 1.81 4.11 -17.74
N THR A 46 0.53 3.86 -17.96
CA THR A 46 -0.43 3.49 -16.90
C THR A 46 -0.08 2.13 -16.29
N GLN A 47 0.27 1.13 -17.12
CA GLN A 47 0.72 -0.18 -16.65
C GLN A 47 1.94 -0.05 -15.72
N ARG A 48 2.96 0.70 -16.12
CA ARG A 48 4.16 0.93 -15.29
C ARG A 48 3.82 1.57 -13.96
N SER A 49 2.93 2.55 -13.96
CA SER A 49 2.48 3.21 -12.72
C SER A 49 1.73 2.26 -11.80
N LEU A 50 0.83 1.42 -12.32
CA LEU A 50 0.08 0.43 -11.55
C LEU A 50 1.01 -0.61 -10.93
N VAL A 51 1.93 -1.18 -11.71
CA VAL A 51 2.94 -2.14 -11.21
C VAL A 51 3.79 -1.51 -10.12
N ASN A 52 4.28 -0.29 -10.32
CA ASN A 52 5.10 0.41 -9.32
C ASN A 52 4.32 0.64 -8.00
N LEU A 53 3.06 1.04 -8.07
CA LEU A 53 2.23 1.23 -6.87
C LEU A 53 1.94 -0.10 -6.17
N ASP A 54 1.71 -1.18 -6.91
CA ASP A 54 1.50 -2.51 -6.34
C ASP A 54 2.75 -3.00 -5.59
N GLU A 55 3.93 -2.83 -6.19
CA GLU A 55 5.21 -3.18 -5.54
C GLU A 55 5.50 -2.31 -4.31
N LEU A 56 5.19 -1.01 -4.35
CA LEU A 56 5.32 -0.14 -3.18
C LEU A 56 4.37 -0.55 -2.05
N CYS A 57 3.14 -0.97 -2.36
CA CYS A 57 2.22 -1.53 -1.36
C CYS A 57 2.80 -2.80 -0.71
N LYS A 58 3.27 -3.74 -1.52
CA LYS A 58 3.89 -4.98 -1.02
C LYS A 58 5.11 -4.73 -0.16
N ASN A 59 5.97 -3.81 -0.60
CA ASN A 59 7.16 -3.42 0.15
C ASN A 59 6.80 -2.79 1.51
N ALA A 60 5.82 -1.89 1.55
CA ALA A 60 5.36 -1.29 2.80
C ALA A 60 4.77 -2.34 3.77
N LEU A 61 3.99 -3.31 3.27
CA LEU A 61 3.48 -4.42 4.09
C LEU A 61 4.63 -5.27 4.66
N SER A 62 5.63 -5.59 3.83
CA SER A 62 6.81 -6.35 4.29
C SER A 62 7.60 -5.59 5.36
N GLN A 63 7.75 -4.28 5.24
CA GLN A 63 8.39 -3.46 6.28
C GLN A 63 7.61 -3.48 7.60
N ILE A 64 6.27 -3.41 7.55
CA ILE A 64 5.44 -3.53 8.75
C ILE A 64 5.64 -4.89 9.41
N GLU A 65 5.66 -5.97 8.63
CA GLU A 65 5.87 -7.33 9.13
C GLU A 65 7.21 -7.48 9.86
N VAL A 66 8.29 -6.93 9.28
CA VAL A 66 9.62 -6.94 9.93
C VAL A 66 9.59 -6.21 11.28
N GLN A 67 8.94 -5.05 11.37
CA GLN A 67 8.83 -4.30 12.62
C GLN A 67 7.96 -5.01 13.66
N LEU A 68 6.86 -5.63 13.22
CA LEU A 68 6.01 -6.44 14.12
C LEU A 68 6.77 -7.65 14.66
N ASN A 69 7.58 -8.32 13.83
CA ASN A 69 8.40 -9.44 14.28
C ASN A 69 9.42 -8.98 15.33
N SER A 70 10.08 -7.84 15.14
CA SER A 70 11.01 -7.27 16.12
C SER A 70 10.30 -6.95 17.45
N ARG A 71 9.05 -6.46 17.42
CA ARG A 71 8.24 -6.27 18.64
C ARG A 71 7.91 -7.60 19.34
N TRP A 72 7.59 -8.65 18.57
CA TRP A 72 7.34 -9.98 19.14
C TRP A 72 8.59 -10.54 19.83
N ASP A 73 9.77 -10.37 19.23
CA ASP A 73 11.02 -10.80 19.84
C ASP A 73 11.32 -10.04 21.14
N ALA A 74 11.05 -8.74 21.20
CA ALA A 74 11.15 -7.94 22.41
C ALA A 74 10.18 -8.39 23.50
N VAL A 75 8.90 -8.65 23.14
CA VAL A 75 7.91 -9.20 24.09
C VAL A 75 8.34 -10.56 24.62
N LEU A 76 8.87 -11.44 23.77
CA LEU A 76 9.37 -12.75 24.16
C LEU A 76 10.56 -12.64 25.13
N ALA A 77 11.50 -11.74 24.87
CA ALA A 77 12.65 -11.51 25.76
C ALA A 77 12.20 -11.02 27.14
N LEU A 78 11.27 -10.06 27.19
CA LEU A 78 10.69 -9.57 28.44
C LEU A 78 9.91 -10.65 29.17
N ALA A 79 9.12 -11.46 28.48
CA ALA A 79 8.36 -12.55 29.09
C ALA A 79 9.28 -13.62 29.71
N LYS A 80 10.39 -13.96 29.04
CA LYS A 80 11.40 -14.89 29.60
C LYS A 80 12.06 -14.34 30.86
N THR A 81 12.34 -13.04 30.90
CA THR A 81 12.89 -12.38 32.10
C THR A 81 11.86 -12.36 33.22
N ALA A 82 10.62 -12.03 32.93
CA ALA A 82 9.52 -12.05 33.92
C ALA A 82 9.24 -13.45 34.44
N ALA A 83 9.48 -14.51 33.69
CA ALA A 83 9.25 -15.90 34.09
C ALA A 83 10.10 -16.33 35.31
N GLN A 84 11.18 -15.64 35.63
CA GLN A 84 11.99 -15.87 36.81
C GLN A 84 11.23 -15.49 38.11
N TYR A 85 10.29 -14.55 38.02
CA TYR A 85 9.54 -13.99 39.15
C TYR A 85 8.05 -14.37 39.11
N ALA A 86 7.47 -14.43 37.92
CA ALA A 86 6.04 -14.66 37.69
C ALA A 86 5.84 -15.76 36.64
N LYS A 87 6.19 -17.00 37.01
CA LYS A 87 6.24 -18.14 36.09
C LYS A 87 4.91 -18.39 35.35
N HIS A 88 3.79 -18.40 36.08
CA HIS A 88 2.46 -18.73 35.53
C HIS A 88 1.97 -17.69 34.50
N GLU A 89 2.09 -16.40 34.83
CA GLU A 89 1.63 -15.32 33.98
C GLU A 89 2.49 -15.17 32.72
N SER A 90 3.80 -15.40 32.86
CA SER A 90 4.76 -15.30 31.76
C SER A 90 4.71 -16.50 30.82
N GLU A 91 4.40 -17.71 31.35
CA GLU A 91 4.36 -18.94 30.54
C GLU A 91 3.28 -18.87 29.45
N THR A 92 2.10 -18.31 29.78
CA THR A 92 1.03 -18.09 28.78
C THR A 92 1.48 -17.17 27.65
N ILE A 93 2.22 -16.10 27.95
CA ILE A 93 2.76 -15.17 26.95
C ILE A 93 3.79 -15.88 26.08
N ILE A 94 4.72 -16.61 26.71
CA ILE A 94 5.76 -17.38 25.99
C ILE A 94 5.14 -18.39 25.04
N GLN A 95 4.15 -19.17 25.50
CA GLN A 95 3.46 -20.16 24.68
C GLN A 95 2.74 -19.52 23.49
N THR A 96 2.08 -18.38 23.69
CA THR A 96 1.40 -17.64 22.62
C THR A 96 2.38 -17.16 21.55
N VAL A 97 3.52 -16.61 21.97
CA VAL A 97 4.56 -16.13 21.03
C VAL A 97 5.22 -17.29 20.28
N GLN A 98 5.48 -18.40 20.98
CA GLN A 98 6.06 -19.60 20.37
C GLN A 98 5.10 -20.29 19.38
N ALA A 99 3.81 -20.38 19.74
CA ALA A 99 2.78 -20.91 18.83
C ALA A 99 2.69 -20.11 17.53
N ARG A 100 2.86 -18.78 17.61
CA ARG A 100 2.94 -17.93 16.42
C ARG A 100 4.21 -18.21 15.60
N GLY A 101 5.37 -18.37 16.25
CA GLY A 101 6.64 -18.68 15.59
C GLY A 101 6.60 -20.02 14.82
N GLY A 102 5.86 -21.02 15.32
CA GLY A 102 5.62 -22.28 14.63
C GLY A 102 4.72 -22.15 13.38
N ASN A 103 3.86 -21.16 13.35
CA ASN A 103 3.00 -20.84 12.20
C ASN A 103 3.63 -19.81 11.22
N SER A 104 4.86 -19.37 11.46
CA SER A 104 5.56 -18.36 10.66
C SER A 104 5.83 -18.74 9.19
N GLY A 105 5.37 -19.91 8.73
CA GLY A 105 5.53 -20.35 7.35
C GLY A 105 4.61 -19.68 6.33
N ALA A 106 3.56 -18.99 6.74
CA ALA A 106 2.66 -18.24 5.85
C ALA A 106 1.71 -17.34 6.64
N THR A 107 2.20 -16.27 7.27
CA THR A 107 1.27 -15.17 7.52
C THR A 107 0.99 -14.52 6.17
N PRO A 108 -0.26 -14.56 5.69
CA PRO A 108 -0.57 -13.87 4.46
C PRO A 108 -0.23 -12.40 4.67
N ASN A 109 0.59 -11.85 3.77
CA ASN A 109 1.01 -10.45 3.79
C ASN A 109 -0.20 -9.59 3.35
N THR A 110 -1.24 -9.61 4.17
CA THR A 110 -2.52 -8.93 3.95
C THR A 110 -2.76 -7.89 5.04
N PRO A 111 -3.41 -6.77 4.71
CA PRO A 111 -3.77 -5.75 5.69
C PRO A 111 -4.55 -6.28 6.89
N ALA A 112 -5.44 -7.25 6.66
CA ALA A 112 -6.24 -7.89 7.73
C ALA A 112 -5.37 -8.66 8.71
N ALA A 113 -4.46 -9.51 8.23
CA ALA A 113 -3.54 -10.28 9.05
C ALA A 113 -2.58 -9.40 9.85
N ILE A 114 -2.09 -8.31 9.24
CA ILE A 114 -1.24 -7.33 9.93
C ILE A 114 -1.99 -6.64 11.07
N ASN A 115 -3.25 -6.25 10.86
CA ASN A 115 -4.06 -5.65 11.91
C ASN A 115 -4.30 -6.63 13.06
N GLU A 116 -4.65 -7.89 12.79
CA GLU A 116 -4.85 -8.93 13.79
C GLU A 116 -3.58 -9.18 14.61
N GLN A 117 -2.42 -9.27 13.97
CA GLN A 117 -1.14 -9.43 14.67
C GLN A 117 -0.80 -8.23 15.56
N ALA A 118 -1.06 -7.01 15.12
CA ALA A 118 -0.82 -5.82 15.90
C ALA A 118 -1.74 -5.74 17.13
N ASP A 119 -3.01 -6.09 16.96
CA ASP A 119 -4.00 -6.14 18.06
C ASP A 119 -3.58 -7.18 19.11
N LEU A 120 -3.17 -8.38 18.68
CA LEU A 120 -2.68 -9.44 19.57
C LEU A 120 -1.41 -9.01 20.31
N LEU A 121 -0.47 -8.40 19.61
CA LEU A 121 0.77 -7.88 20.20
C LEU A 121 0.49 -6.83 21.27
N THR A 122 -0.45 -5.93 21.05
CA THR A 122 -0.88 -4.92 22.00
C THR A 122 -1.47 -5.57 23.27
N GLN A 123 -2.30 -6.60 23.11
CA GLN A 123 -2.83 -7.36 24.25
C GLN A 123 -1.73 -8.05 25.06
N MET A 124 -0.76 -8.68 24.39
CA MET A 124 0.35 -9.36 25.08
C MET A 124 1.26 -8.38 25.82
N THR A 125 1.55 -7.24 25.22
CA THR A 125 2.31 -6.15 25.85
C THR A 125 1.57 -5.61 27.08
N GLY A 126 0.26 -5.42 26.99
CA GLY A 126 -0.57 -5.00 28.12
C GLY A 126 -0.54 -5.98 29.29
N ARG A 127 -0.66 -7.30 29.02
CA ARG A 127 -0.54 -8.34 30.06
C ARG A 127 0.85 -8.34 30.72
N LEU A 128 1.89 -8.18 29.92
CA LEU A 128 3.26 -8.14 30.40
C LEU A 128 3.50 -6.92 31.30
N ASN A 129 2.97 -5.75 30.94
CA ASN A 129 3.07 -4.53 31.75
C ASN A 129 2.45 -4.72 33.14
N VAL A 130 1.30 -5.41 33.27
CA VAL A 130 0.68 -5.74 34.56
C VAL A 130 1.62 -6.58 35.42
N VAL A 131 2.38 -7.50 34.81
CA VAL A 131 3.39 -8.30 35.55
C VAL A 131 4.51 -7.39 36.07
N PHE A 132 5.03 -6.51 35.22
CA PHE A 132 6.10 -5.58 35.63
C PHE A 132 5.66 -4.56 36.69
N GLU A 133 4.39 -4.17 36.71
CA GLU A 133 3.83 -3.31 37.77
C GLU A 133 3.78 -4.03 39.11
N ARG A 134 3.57 -5.34 39.09
CA ARG A 134 3.52 -6.17 40.32
C ARG A 134 4.93 -6.45 40.86
N TYR A 135 5.95 -6.42 40.03
CA TYR A 135 7.35 -6.71 40.39
C TYR A 135 8.27 -5.51 40.08
N PRO A 136 8.39 -4.51 41.00
CA PRO A 136 9.12 -3.27 40.76
C PRO A 136 10.61 -3.48 40.44
N GLU A 137 11.19 -4.57 40.98
CA GLU A 137 12.61 -4.93 40.75
C GLU A 137 12.87 -5.25 39.29
N LEU A 138 11.92 -5.92 38.61
CA LEU A 138 11.98 -6.18 37.18
C LEU A 138 11.87 -4.90 36.37
N LYS A 139 11.00 -3.99 36.75
CA LYS A 139 10.79 -2.70 36.11
C LYS A 139 12.02 -1.79 36.21
N ALA A 140 12.81 -1.94 37.26
CA ALA A 140 14.06 -1.20 37.46
C ALA A 140 15.22 -1.74 36.61
N SER A 141 15.11 -2.95 36.04
CA SER A 141 16.17 -3.57 35.27
C SER A 141 16.47 -2.81 33.97
N ASP A 142 17.76 -2.79 33.59
CA ASP A 142 18.19 -2.12 32.37
C ASP A 142 17.63 -2.81 31.11
N LEU A 143 17.49 -4.15 31.16
CA LEU A 143 16.84 -4.91 30.07
C LEU A 143 15.39 -4.46 29.82
N TYR A 144 14.62 -4.17 30.88
CA TYR A 144 13.26 -3.66 30.73
C TYR A 144 13.25 -2.28 30.06
N LYS A 145 14.14 -1.38 30.48
CA LYS A 145 14.22 -0.03 29.91
C LYS A 145 14.60 -0.07 28.43
N GLU A 146 15.63 -0.86 28.10
CA GLU A 146 16.09 -1.04 26.73
C GLU A 146 14.98 -1.64 25.82
N ALA A 147 14.29 -2.68 26.32
CA ALA A 147 13.20 -3.29 25.57
C ALA A 147 11.99 -2.35 25.41
N GLN A 148 11.67 -1.54 26.41
CA GLN A 148 10.60 -0.53 26.31
C GLN A 148 10.94 0.57 25.28
N GLU A 149 12.18 1.01 25.25
CA GLU A 149 12.63 1.99 24.27
C GLU A 149 12.62 1.42 22.86
N GLY A 150 13.13 0.21 22.68
CA GLY A 150 13.03 -0.53 21.42
C GLY A 150 11.57 -0.73 20.94
N MET A 151 10.67 -1.12 21.85
CA MET A 151 9.25 -1.29 21.51
C MET A 151 8.62 0.02 21.04
N LYS A 152 8.90 1.17 21.65
CA LYS A 152 8.43 2.48 21.19
C LYS A 152 8.94 2.81 19.80
N GLN A 153 10.22 2.53 19.53
CA GLN A 153 10.80 2.76 18.22
C GLN A 153 10.15 1.86 17.14
N TYR A 154 9.94 0.58 17.43
CA TYR A 154 9.28 -0.32 16.49
C TYR A 154 7.82 0.11 16.24
N GLU A 155 7.12 0.57 17.26
CA GLU A 155 5.75 1.08 17.12
C GLU A 155 5.68 2.31 16.21
N GLU A 156 6.58 3.25 16.38
CA GLU A 156 6.69 4.42 15.50
C GLU A 156 7.02 3.99 14.06
N ASN A 157 7.93 3.05 13.87
CA ASN A 157 8.25 2.52 12.54
C ASN A 157 7.05 1.83 11.89
N VAL A 158 6.27 1.06 12.65
CA VAL A 158 5.00 0.44 12.19
C VAL A 158 4.02 1.54 11.76
N ARG A 159 3.86 2.58 12.58
CA ARG A 159 2.98 3.72 12.30
C ARG A 159 3.36 4.41 10.98
N MET A 160 4.65 4.72 10.81
CA MET A 160 5.16 5.33 9.59
C MET A 160 4.94 4.45 8.36
N SER A 161 5.24 3.15 8.47
CA SER A 161 5.04 2.20 7.36
C SER A 161 3.55 2.03 7.00
N ARG A 162 2.64 2.06 7.98
CA ARG A 162 1.18 2.07 7.75
C ARG A 162 0.74 3.33 6.99
N MET A 163 1.29 4.49 7.33
CA MET A 163 0.99 5.74 6.61
C MET A 163 1.45 5.65 5.14
N VAL A 164 2.67 5.17 4.91
CA VAL A 164 3.21 4.97 3.55
C VAL A 164 2.36 3.99 2.76
N TYR A 165 1.96 2.86 3.38
CA TYR A 165 1.07 1.89 2.75
C TYR A 165 -0.27 2.52 2.36
N ASN A 166 -0.94 3.19 3.30
CA ASN A 166 -2.26 3.77 3.07
C ASN A 166 -2.23 4.90 2.01
N ASP A 167 -1.18 5.70 1.98
CA ASP A 167 -0.97 6.71 0.93
C ASP A 167 -0.80 6.04 -0.45
N THR A 168 0.01 4.98 -0.52
CA THR A 168 0.23 4.23 -1.76
C THR A 168 -1.04 3.50 -2.21
N ALA A 169 -1.76 2.85 -1.28
CA ALA A 169 -3.04 2.21 -1.54
C ALA A 169 -4.08 3.22 -2.05
N THR A 170 -4.10 4.43 -1.50
CA THR A 170 -4.98 5.52 -1.98
C THR A 170 -4.66 5.89 -3.43
N LYS A 171 -3.38 6.03 -3.77
CA LYS A 171 -2.95 6.32 -5.16
C LYS A 171 -3.33 5.18 -6.10
N MET A 172 -3.10 3.93 -5.68
CA MET A 172 -3.48 2.74 -6.43
C MET A 172 -4.99 2.67 -6.65
N ASN A 173 -5.79 2.79 -5.60
CA ASN A 173 -7.25 2.74 -5.65
C ASN A 173 -7.83 3.85 -6.53
N ARG A 174 -7.21 5.04 -6.53
CA ARG A 174 -7.59 6.13 -7.43
C ARG A 174 -7.35 5.74 -8.89
N MET A 175 -6.21 5.17 -9.23
CA MET A 175 -5.89 4.73 -10.60
C MET A 175 -6.81 3.60 -11.07
N VAL A 176 -7.16 2.67 -10.18
CA VAL A 176 -8.10 1.56 -10.48
C VAL A 176 -9.51 2.07 -10.75
N ARG A 177 -9.93 3.16 -10.09
CA ARG A 177 -11.31 3.69 -10.19
C ARG A 177 -11.48 4.81 -11.21
N GLN A 178 -10.41 5.55 -11.53
CA GLN A 178 -10.49 6.75 -12.35
C GLN A 178 -10.41 6.42 -13.85
N TRP A 179 -11.31 6.97 -14.66
CA TRP A 179 -11.20 6.90 -16.10
C TRP A 179 -10.09 7.85 -16.61
N PRO A 180 -9.28 7.49 -17.62
CA PRO A 180 -9.29 6.25 -18.41
C PRO A 180 -8.41 5.12 -17.84
N SER A 181 -7.65 5.31 -16.75
CA SER A 181 -6.75 4.30 -16.16
C SER A 181 -7.47 3.05 -15.64
N SER A 182 -8.76 3.17 -15.26
CA SER A 182 -9.58 2.04 -14.84
C SER A 182 -9.74 0.95 -15.91
N ILE A 183 -9.74 1.31 -17.19
CA ILE A 183 -9.78 0.35 -18.30
C ILE A 183 -8.51 -0.50 -18.30
N VAL A 184 -7.35 0.14 -18.17
CA VAL A 184 -6.05 -0.55 -18.14
C VAL A 184 -5.95 -1.44 -16.90
N ALA A 185 -6.38 -0.93 -15.74
CA ALA A 185 -6.40 -1.68 -14.49
C ALA A 185 -7.28 -2.94 -14.59
N SER A 186 -8.47 -2.82 -15.18
CA SER A 186 -9.39 -3.96 -15.39
C SER A 186 -8.80 -5.01 -16.33
N ILE A 187 -8.17 -4.61 -17.43
CA ILE A 187 -7.52 -5.53 -18.39
C ILE A 187 -6.36 -6.29 -17.71
N LEU A 188 -5.62 -5.62 -16.83
CA LEU A 188 -4.47 -6.19 -16.14
C LEU A 188 -4.82 -6.84 -14.80
N HIS A 189 -6.10 -6.90 -14.41
CA HIS A 189 -6.61 -7.49 -13.17
C HIS A 189 -6.01 -6.88 -11.90
N PHE A 190 -5.84 -5.55 -11.89
CA PHE A 190 -5.48 -4.82 -10.69
C PHE A 190 -6.74 -4.44 -9.90
N ASP A 191 -6.81 -4.94 -8.66
CA ASP A 191 -7.89 -4.67 -7.74
C ASP A 191 -7.56 -3.54 -6.75
N GLN A 192 -8.61 -3.03 -6.10
CA GLN A 192 -8.44 -2.08 -5.02
C GLN A 192 -7.76 -2.74 -3.82
N LYS A 193 -6.91 -1.98 -3.14
CA LYS A 193 -6.23 -2.40 -1.91
C LYS A 193 -7.02 -1.96 -0.69
N ASP A 194 -7.14 -2.85 0.29
CA ASP A 194 -7.70 -2.52 1.59
C ASP A 194 -6.76 -1.62 2.38
N TYR A 195 -7.31 -0.80 3.26
CA TYR A 195 -6.54 0.08 4.12
C TYR A 195 -6.17 -0.61 5.43
N LEU A 196 -4.98 -0.28 5.94
CA LEU A 196 -4.58 -0.60 7.28
C LEU A 196 -5.24 0.35 8.27
N LYS A 197 -5.65 -0.18 9.43
CA LYS A 197 -6.13 0.65 10.55
C LYS A 197 -4.98 1.54 11.01
N VAL A 198 -5.25 2.82 11.16
CA VAL A 198 -4.37 3.76 11.84
C VAL A 198 -4.93 3.92 13.24
N ASP A 199 -4.16 3.56 14.26
CA ASP A 199 -4.58 3.71 15.65
C ASP A 199 -4.81 5.20 15.95
N ASN A 200 -6.06 5.51 16.22
CA ASN A 200 -6.52 6.87 16.48
C ASN A 200 -6.27 7.30 17.95
N GLU A 201 -5.09 7.03 18.50
CA GLU A 201 -4.76 7.62 19.81
C GLU A 201 -4.77 9.16 19.76
N GLU A 202 -4.41 9.75 18.62
CA GLU A 202 -4.52 11.20 18.42
C GLU A 202 -5.98 11.70 18.48
N LYS A 203 -6.96 10.94 17.97
CA LYS A 203 -8.37 11.35 18.09
C LYS A 203 -8.90 11.34 19.52
N LYS A 204 -8.40 10.49 20.40
CA LYS A 204 -8.74 10.53 21.83
C LYS A 204 -8.19 11.78 22.48
N ASN A 205 -7.00 12.23 22.12
CA ASN A 205 -6.41 13.44 22.65
C ASN A 205 -7.14 14.72 22.17
N TYR A 206 -7.62 14.77 20.93
CA TYR A 206 -8.42 15.90 20.44
C TYR A 206 -9.79 15.97 21.13
N HIS A 207 -10.42 14.84 21.43
CA HIS A 207 -11.71 14.84 22.15
C HIS A 207 -11.55 15.32 23.60
N ASN A 208 -10.44 15.03 24.25
CA ASN A 208 -10.13 15.51 25.59
C ASN A 208 -9.81 17.02 25.61
N LEU A 209 -9.26 17.57 24.52
CA LEU A 209 -9.02 19.00 24.36
C LEU A 209 -10.33 19.78 24.21
N ASP A 210 -11.28 19.28 23.41
CA ASP A 210 -12.59 19.92 23.24
C ASP A 210 -13.42 19.96 24.56
N GLU A 211 -13.26 18.98 25.43
CA GLU A 211 -13.87 18.99 26.75
C GLU A 211 -13.16 19.97 27.72
N ALA A 212 -11.83 20.12 27.57
CA ALA A 212 -11.06 21.07 28.40
C ALA A 212 -11.37 22.55 28.08
N PHE A 213 -11.77 22.85 26.84
CA PHE A 213 -12.16 24.21 26.42
C PHE A 213 -13.63 24.53 26.63
N LYS A 214 -14.46 23.57 27.09
CA LYS A 214 -15.89 23.81 27.43
C LYS A 214 -16.14 24.18 28.88
N LYS A 215 -15.13 24.45 29.68
CA LYS A 215 -15.18 25.04 31.01
C LYS A 215 -14.74 26.49 30.94
#